data_c6c3e6c8682b9c7f3935afa163b77ffd
#
_entry.id   c6c3e6c8682b9c7f3935afa163b77ffd
#
_cell.length_a   1.000
_cell.length_b   1.000
_cell.length_c   1.000
_cell.angle_alpha   90.00
_cell.angle_beta   90.00
_cell.angle_gamma   90.00
#
_symmetry.space_group_name_H-M   'P 1'
#
loop_
_entity.id
_entity.type
_entity.pdbx_description
1 polymer ?
#
loop_
_entity_poly.entity_id
_entity_poly.type
_entity_poly.pdbx_seq_one_letter_code
_entity_poly.pdbx_strand_id
1 'polypeptide(L)'
;MKNLTNINVIKGLLEKYGFTFSKGLGQNFLINPSVCPKIAEYGFAQKGYGIIEIGTGFGTLSAELAKGADKVVAIEIDSRLIPVLDETMGEFDNFKVINADIMKTDLSALIKSEFQGMKTAVCANLPYYITSPVIMMLLESEIPVEAITVMVQKEAAQRLCAKM
;
A
#
# COMPACT_ATOMS: atom_id res chain seq x y z
N MET A 1 17.00 -6.98 -5.89
CA MET A 1 15.78 -6.82 -5.05
C MET A 1 15.92 -7.57 -3.73
N LYS A 2 15.68 -6.90 -2.59
CA LYS A 2 15.66 -7.56 -1.27
C LYS A 2 14.42 -8.42 -1.11
N ASN A 3 14.58 -9.61 -0.51
CA ASN A 3 13.43 -10.45 -0.20
C ASN A 3 12.74 -9.95 1.08
N LEU A 4 11.75 -9.07 0.90
CA LEU A 4 11.01 -8.42 1.99
C LEU A 4 9.99 -9.34 2.70
N THR A 5 9.89 -10.61 2.29
CA THR A 5 9.14 -11.65 3.03
C THR A 5 10.06 -12.47 3.95
N ASN A 6 11.37 -12.28 3.85
CA ASN A 6 12.35 -12.97 4.71
C ASN A 6 12.50 -12.21 6.03
N ILE A 7 12.16 -12.87 7.13
CA ILE A 7 12.20 -12.28 8.47
C ILE A 7 13.59 -11.75 8.88
N ASN A 8 14.68 -12.36 8.40
CA ASN A 8 16.04 -11.89 8.71
C ASN A 8 16.36 -10.60 7.96
N VAL A 9 15.86 -10.43 6.74
CA VAL A 9 15.99 -9.17 5.99
C VAL A 9 15.22 -8.06 6.69
N ILE A 10 13.99 -8.35 7.14
CA ILE A 10 13.16 -7.40 7.88
C ILE A 10 13.85 -7.00 9.20
N LYS A 11 14.37 -7.95 9.96
CA LYS A 11 15.11 -7.68 11.20
C LYS A 11 16.33 -6.78 10.96
N GLY A 12 17.12 -7.06 9.93
CA GLY A 12 18.25 -6.22 9.56
C GLY A 12 17.85 -4.78 9.21
N LEU A 13 16.72 -4.58 8.52
CA LEU A 13 16.17 -3.25 8.25
C LEU A 13 15.70 -2.56 9.53
N LEU A 14 15.01 -3.28 10.41
CA LEU A 14 14.60 -2.75 11.72
C LEU A 14 15.79 -2.24 12.54
N GLU A 15 16.84 -3.05 12.64
CA GLU A 15 18.07 -2.70 13.36
C GLU A 15 18.78 -1.51 12.70
N LYS A 16 18.94 -1.54 11.37
CA LYS A 16 19.63 -0.50 10.61
C LYS A 16 18.99 0.88 10.78
N TYR A 17 17.66 0.93 10.77
CA TYR A 17 16.89 2.18 10.85
C TYR A 17 16.34 2.50 12.24
N GLY A 18 16.76 1.73 13.26
CA GLY A 18 16.36 1.97 14.64
C GLY A 18 14.87 1.78 14.92
N PHE A 19 14.20 0.94 14.12
CA PHE A 19 12.80 0.63 14.36
C PHE A 19 12.64 -0.37 15.49
N THR A 20 11.89 0.01 16.50
CA THR A 20 11.33 -0.95 17.45
C THR A 20 9.93 -1.34 17.00
N PHE A 21 9.60 -2.63 17.06
CA PHE A 21 8.24 -3.11 16.79
C PHE A 21 7.24 -2.36 17.69
N SER A 22 6.60 -1.36 17.15
CA SER A 22 5.52 -0.67 17.84
C SER A 22 4.21 -1.39 17.51
N LYS A 23 3.72 -2.18 18.47
CA LYS A 23 2.37 -2.74 18.40
C LYS A 23 1.29 -1.66 18.21
N GLY A 24 1.61 -0.41 18.54
CA GLY A 24 0.71 0.73 18.46
C GLY A 24 0.38 1.20 17.03
N LEU A 25 1.22 0.91 16.04
CA LEU A 25 0.97 1.27 14.65
C LEU A 25 0.35 0.13 13.82
N GLY A 26 0.03 -1.01 14.45
CA GLY A 26 -0.61 -2.14 13.76
C GLY A 26 0.14 -2.67 12.55
N GLN A 27 1.46 -2.44 12.50
CA GLN A 27 2.32 -2.85 11.38
C GLN A 27 2.44 -4.38 11.37
N ASN A 28 1.56 -5.03 10.61
CA ASN A 28 1.64 -6.45 10.33
C ASN A 28 2.49 -6.64 9.08
N PHE A 29 3.76 -7.02 9.25
CA PHE A 29 4.60 -7.35 8.11
C PHE A 29 4.11 -8.63 7.43
N LEU A 30 3.89 -8.54 6.13
CA LEU A 30 3.49 -9.67 5.31
C LEU A 30 4.71 -10.55 5.02
N ILE A 31 4.90 -11.57 5.84
CA ILE A 31 6.00 -12.54 5.68
C ILE A 31 5.62 -13.74 4.81
N ASN A 32 4.34 -13.92 4.50
CA ASN A 32 3.91 -14.97 3.58
C ASN A 32 4.10 -14.49 2.13
N PRO A 33 5.01 -15.13 1.35
CA PRO A 33 5.36 -14.65 0.00
C PRO A 33 4.23 -14.78 -1.02
N SER A 34 3.18 -15.55 -0.73
CA SER A 34 2.06 -15.74 -1.65
C SER A 34 0.97 -14.67 -1.54
N VAL A 35 1.01 -13.83 -0.51
CA VAL A 35 -0.08 -12.87 -0.23
C VAL A 35 0.02 -11.62 -1.09
N CYS A 36 1.17 -10.95 -1.09
CA CYS A 36 1.33 -9.71 -1.86
C CYS A 36 1.12 -9.88 -3.38
N PRO A 37 1.61 -10.97 -4.03
CA PRO A 37 1.29 -11.21 -5.44
C PRO A 37 -0.21 -11.31 -5.72
N LYS A 38 -0.99 -11.94 -4.83
CA LYS A 38 -2.45 -12.03 -4.98
C LYS A 38 -3.13 -10.68 -4.79
N ILE A 39 -2.67 -9.87 -3.83
CA ILE A 39 -3.22 -8.51 -3.65
C ILE A 39 -2.93 -7.68 -4.90
N ALA A 40 -1.73 -7.77 -5.47
CA ALA A 40 -1.35 -7.07 -6.68
C ALA A 40 -2.21 -7.50 -7.89
N GLU A 41 -2.46 -8.80 -8.04
CA GLU A 41 -3.34 -9.36 -9.07
C GLU A 41 -4.77 -8.82 -8.94
N TYR A 42 -5.39 -8.93 -7.76
CA TYR A 42 -6.73 -8.39 -7.52
C TYR A 42 -6.79 -6.86 -7.59
N GLY A 43 -5.69 -6.20 -7.36
CA GLY A 43 -5.53 -4.75 -7.41
C GLY A 43 -5.23 -4.20 -8.80
N PHE A 44 -5.33 -5.02 -9.83
CA PHE A 44 -5.07 -4.61 -11.22
C PHE A 44 -3.65 -4.07 -11.44
N ALA A 45 -2.65 -4.60 -10.73
CA ALA A 45 -1.25 -4.27 -10.97
C ALA A 45 -0.79 -4.86 -12.32
N GLN A 46 -1.16 -4.20 -13.40
CA GLN A 46 -0.88 -4.61 -14.77
C GLN A 46 -0.64 -3.40 -15.68
N LYS A 47 -0.19 -3.66 -16.90
CA LYS A 47 0.03 -2.62 -17.91
C LYS A 47 -1.24 -1.80 -18.17
N GLY A 48 -1.07 -0.48 -18.32
CA GLY A 48 -2.15 0.48 -18.48
C GLY A 48 -2.73 1.01 -17.17
N TYR A 49 -2.25 0.50 -16.02
CA TYR A 49 -2.75 0.93 -14.71
C TYR A 49 -1.72 1.72 -13.92
N GLY A 50 -2.23 2.78 -13.26
CA GLY A 50 -1.60 3.45 -12.14
C GLY A 50 -2.21 2.98 -10.82
N ILE A 51 -1.39 2.65 -9.84
CA ILE A 51 -1.85 2.13 -8.55
C ILE A 51 -1.55 3.13 -7.44
N ILE A 52 -2.57 3.47 -6.65
CA ILE A 52 -2.40 4.15 -5.37
C ILE A 52 -2.26 3.08 -4.28
N GLU A 53 -1.14 3.06 -3.58
CA GLU A 53 -0.96 2.22 -2.42
C GLU A 53 -1.15 3.03 -1.13
N ILE A 54 -1.90 2.51 -0.17
CA ILE A 54 -2.12 3.15 1.13
C ILE A 54 -1.42 2.34 2.22
N GLY A 55 -0.39 2.94 2.82
CA GLY A 55 0.44 2.30 3.84
C GLY A 55 1.39 1.26 3.25
N THR A 56 2.66 1.61 3.14
CA THR A 56 3.67 0.80 2.45
C THR A 56 4.35 -0.22 3.34
N GLY A 57 4.46 0.09 4.64
CA GLY A 57 5.39 -0.61 5.52
C GLY A 57 6.81 -0.55 4.93
N PHE A 58 7.47 -1.69 4.79
CA PHE A 58 8.82 -1.78 4.19
C PHE A 58 8.82 -1.98 2.67
N GLY A 59 7.67 -1.84 2.00
CA GLY A 59 7.56 -1.95 0.55
C GLY A 59 7.29 -3.36 0.02
N THR A 60 6.82 -4.29 0.87
CA THR A 60 6.57 -5.68 0.45
C THR A 60 5.47 -5.76 -0.61
N LEU A 61 4.34 -5.08 -0.39
CA LEU A 61 3.27 -4.98 -1.38
C LEU A 61 3.68 -4.05 -2.52
N SER A 62 4.31 -2.91 -2.21
CA SER A 62 4.80 -1.94 -3.18
C SER A 62 5.63 -2.58 -4.29
N ALA A 63 6.53 -3.50 -3.93
CA ALA A 63 7.38 -4.20 -4.89
C ALA A 63 6.56 -5.09 -5.85
N GLU A 64 5.53 -5.78 -5.36
CA GLU A 64 4.67 -6.60 -6.22
C GLU A 64 3.79 -5.73 -7.14
N LEU A 65 3.29 -4.61 -6.63
CA LEU A 65 2.54 -3.63 -7.44
C LEU A 65 3.42 -3.04 -8.55
N ALA A 66 4.65 -2.63 -8.21
CA ALA A 66 5.58 -2.00 -9.15
C ALA A 66 6.07 -2.96 -10.26
N LYS A 67 6.11 -4.27 -10.01
CA LYS A 67 6.45 -5.27 -11.05
C LYS A 67 5.41 -5.33 -12.17
N GLY A 68 4.15 -5.07 -11.89
CA GLY A 68 3.06 -5.24 -12.84
C GLY A 68 2.53 -3.94 -13.43
N ALA A 69 2.33 -2.92 -12.60
CA ALA A 69 1.72 -1.65 -12.98
C ALA A 69 2.68 -0.74 -13.76
N ASP A 70 2.12 0.20 -14.52
CA ASP A 70 2.93 1.21 -15.20
C ASP A 70 3.45 2.28 -14.21
N LYS A 71 2.70 2.56 -13.16
CA LYS A 71 3.10 3.50 -12.10
C LYS A 71 2.47 3.14 -10.77
N VAL A 72 3.24 3.29 -9.70
CA VAL A 72 2.75 3.15 -8.32
C VAL A 72 3.06 4.42 -7.55
N VAL A 73 2.03 5.00 -6.94
CA VAL A 73 2.18 6.13 -6.00
C VAL A 73 1.67 5.70 -4.65
N ALA A 74 2.58 5.63 -3.69
CA ALA A 74 2.29 5.19 -2.34
C ALA A 74 2.13 6.38 -1.39
N ILE A 75 1.17 6.30 -0.47
CA ILE A 75 0.92 7.28 0.58
C ILE A 75 1.29 6.64 1.91
N GLU A 76 2.31 7.18 2.58
CA GLU A 76 2.81 6.67 3.85
C GLU A 76 2.86 7.79 4.90
N ILE A 77 2.23 7.53 6.05
CA ILE A 77 2.15 8.52 7.12
C ILE A 77 3.41 8.55 7.98
N ASP A 78 4.09 7.43 8.14
CA ASP A 78 5.30 7.33 8.96
C ASP A 78 6.54 7.78 8.17
N SER A 79 6.98 9.02 8.41
CA SER A 79 8.15 9.59 7.73
C SER A 79 9.45 8.80 7.95
N ARG A 80 9.54 7.98 9.01
CA ARG A 80 10.70 7.13 9.28
C ARG A 80 10.84 6.01 8.26
N LEU A 81 9.74 5.64 7.58
CA LEU A 81 9.75 4.63 6.53
C LEU A 81 10.32 5.14 5.20
N ILE A 82 10.35 6.45 4.97
CA ILE A 82 10.83 7.00 3.70
C ILE A 82 12.26 6.55 3.37
N PRO A 83 13.26 6.68 4.28
CA PRO A 83 14.61 6.18 3.99
C PRO A 83 14.68 4.66 3.79
N VAL A 84 13.77 3.91 4.41
CA VAL A 84 13.69 2.45 4.21
C VAL A 84 13.17 2.16 2.80
N LEU A 85 12.15 2.89 2.35
CA LEU A 85 11.57 2.75 1.01
C LEU A 85 12.56 3.17 -0.08
N ASP A 86 13.36 4.21 0.14
CA ASP A 86 14.45 4.57 -0.77
C ASP A 86 15.42 3.40 -0.99
N GLU A 87 15.71 2.63 0.07
CA GLU A 87 16.59 1.46 -0.02
C GLU A 87 15.89 0.22 -0.59
N THR A 88 14.63 -0.02 -0.24
CA THR A 88 13.93 -1.25 -0.63
C THR A 88 13.29 -1.16 -1.99
N MET A 89 12.92 0.05 -2.42
CA MET A 89 12.20 0.32 -3.66
C MET A 89 13.05 1.06 -4.72
N GLY A 90 14.29 1.43 -4.40
CA GLY A 90 15.15 2.25 -5.28
C GLY A 90 15.51 1.65 -6.63
N GLU A 91 15.20 0.37 -6.87
CA GLU A 91 15.33 -0.27 -8.18
C GLU A 91 14.09 -0.13 -9.09
N PHE A 92 12.99 0.45 -8.58
CA PHE A 92 11.75 0.63 -9.31
C PHE A 92 11.56 2.09 -9.74
N ASP A 93 11.87 2.40 -10.99
CA ASP A 93 11.71 3.76 -11.56
C ASP A 93 10.23 4.21 -11.63
N ASN A 94 9.31 3.26 -11.57
CA ASN A 94 7.86 3.49 -11.62
C ASN A 94 7.20 3.60 -10.23
N PHE A 95 7.99 3.63 -9.14
CA PHE A 95 7.51 3.78 -7.78
C PHE A 95 7.80 5.18 -7.22
N LYS A 96 6.81 5.78 -6.59
CA LYS A 96 6.92 7.06 -5.88
C LYS A 96 6.22 6.97 -4.54
N VAL A 97 6.87 7.43 -3.47
CA VAL A 97 6.24 7.56 -2.15
C VAL A 97 5.97 9.02 -1.81
N ILE A 98 4.83 9.28 -1.19
CA ILE A 98 4.42 10.59 -0.66
C ILE A 98 4.22 10.43 0.83
N ASN A 99 4.96 11.19 1.62
CA ASN A 99 4.77 11.23 3.07
C ASN A 99 3.57 12.12 3.41
N ALA A 100 2.42 11.51 3.61
CA ALA A 100 1.17 12.19 3.88
C ALA A 100 0.18 11.32 4.66
N ASP A 101 -0.81 11.97 5.26
CA ASP A 101 -1.98 11.32 5.86
C ASP A 101 -3.04 11.10 4.78
N ILE A 102 -3.38 9.85 4.52
CA ILE A 102 -4.41 9.48 3.54
C ILE A 102 -5.75 10.17 3.80
N MET A 103 -6.11 10.34 5.06
CA MET A 103 -7.38 10.99 5.44
C MET A 103 -7.42 12.49 5.12
N LYS A 104 -6.28 13.09 4.78
CA LYS A 104 -6.14 14.52 4.43
C LYS A 104 -5.67 14.72 3.00
N THR A 105 -5.45 13.65 2.26
CA THR A 105 -4.94 13.72 0.88
C THR A 105 -6.08 13.90 -0.11
N ASP A 106 -5.98 14.88 -0.98
CA ASP A 106 -6.89 15.02 -2.13
C ASP A 106 -6.52 13.99 -3.20
N LEU A 107 -7.21 12.84 -3.16
CA LEU A 107 -6.97 11.73 -4.09
C LEU A 107 -7.36 12.09 -5.53
N SER A 108 -8.37 12.93 -5.75
CA SER A 108 -8.78 13.35 -7.09
C SER A 108 -7.68 14.19 -7.75
N ALA A 109 -7.11 15.15 -7.01
CA ALA A 109 -5.97 15.93 -7.49
C ALA A 109 -4.74 15.08 -7.72
N LEU A 110 -4.47 14.10 -6.83
CA LEU A 110 -3.36 13.16 -6.96
C LEU A 110 -3.50 12.29 -8.22
N ILE A 111 -4.67 11.71 -8.47
CA ILE A 111 -4.94 10.91 -9.66
C ILE A 111 -4.73 11.74 -10.92
N LYS A 112 -5.27 12.93 -10.95
CA LYS A 112 -5.13 13.85 -12.09
C LYS A 112 -3.67 14.23 -12.38
N SER A 113 -2.86 14.43 -11.35
CA SER A 113 -1.45 14.83 -11.53
C SER A 113 -0.52 13.68 -11.85
N GLU A 114 -0.74 12.50 -11.24
CA GLU A 114 0.21 11.39 -11.30
C GLU A 114 -0.14 10.31 -12.34
N PHE A 115 -1.42 10.14 -12.68
CA PHE A 115 -1.89 9.02 -13.50
C PHE A 115 -2.61 9.45 -14.79
N GLN A 116 -2.19 10.56 -15.39
CA GLN A 116 -2.81 11.06 -16.62
C GLN A 116 -2.87 9.98 -17.72
N GLY A 117 -4.08 9.68 -18.20
CA GLY A 117 -4.31 8.71 -19.26
C GLY A 117 -4.22 7.25 -18.83
N MET A 118 -3.97 6.96 -17.55
CA MET A 118 -3.95 5.60 -17.02
C MET A 118 -5.29 5.28 -16.34
N LYS A 119 -5.71 4.02 -16.41
CA LYS A 119 -6.69 3.49 -15.48
C LYS A 119 -6.09 3.47 -14.08
N THR A 120 -6.90 3.77 -13.08
CA THR A 120 -6.39 3.86 -11.70
C THR A 120 -7.09 2.86 -10.80
N ALA A 121 -6.34 2.23 -9.90
CA ALA A 121 -6.87 1.40 -8.82
C ALA A 121 -6.19 1.73 -7.50
N VAL A 122 -6.85 1.37 -6.40
CA VAL A 122 -6.32 1.53 -5.04
C VAL A 122 -6.02 0.16 -4.45
N CYS A 123 -4.83 0.00 -3.88
CA CYS A 123 -4.42 -1.19 -3.15
C CYS A 123 -3.96 -0.81 -1.75
N ALA A 124 -4.33 -1.61 -0.74
CA ALA A 124 -3.88 -1.38 0.61
C ALA A 124 -3.81 -2.65 1.45
N ASN A 125 -2.79 -2.71 2.32
CA ASN A 125 -2.74 -3.60 3.46
C ASN A 125 -2.95 -2.74 4.72
N LEU A 126 -4.21 -2.56 5.11
CA LEU A 126 -4.59 -1.58 6.14
C LEU A 126 -4.38 -2.10 7.56
N PRO A 127 -3.77 -1.28 8.45
CA PRO A 127 -3.82 -1.53 9.89
C PRO A 127 -5.27 -1.57 10.39
N TYR A 128 -5.57 -2.45 11.36
CA TYR A 128 -6.94 -2.69 11.83
C TYR A 128 -7.66 -1.44 12.34
N TYR A 129 -6.94 -0.50 12.97
CA TYR A 129 -7.52 0.70 13.59
C TYR A 129 -7.96 1.77 12.57
N ILE A 130 -7.47 1.72 11.33
CA ILE A 130 -7.79 2.70 10.27
C ILE A 130 -8.63 2.10 9.14
N THR A 131 -8.88 0.80 9.17
CA THR A 131 -9.56 0.05 8.10
C THR A 131 -10.91 0.67 7.73
N SER A 132 -11.82 0.81 8.68
CA SER A 132 -13.16 1.33 8.40
C SER A 132 -13.17 2.79 7.94
N PRO A 133 -12.48 3.73 8.60
CA PRO A 133 -12.40 5.11 8.13
C PRO A 133 -11.85 5.25 6.71
N VAL A 134 -10.79 4.51 6.37
CA VAL A 134 -10.19 4.58 5.02
C VAL A 134 -11.13 4.02 3.96
N ILE A 135 -11.77 2.87 4.21
CA ILE A 135 -12.71 2.28 3.26
C ILE A 135 -13.91 3.22 3.03
N MET A 136 -14.48 3.77 4.09
CA MET A 136 -15.59 4.72 3.98
C MET A 136 -15.19 5.96 3.19
N MET A 137 -14.05 6.56 3.51
CA MET A 137 -13.52 7.71 2.79
C MET A 137 -13.34 7.41 1.29
N LEU A 138 -12.78 6.24 0.93
CA LEU A 138 -12.59 5.85 -0.46
C LEU A 138 -13.92 5.66 -1.20
N LEU A 139 -14.93 5.09 -0.55
CA LEU A 139 -16.25 4.86 -1.14
C LEU A 139 -17.06 6.15 -1.30
N GLU A 140 -16.89 7.10 -0.39
CA GLU A 140 -17.62 8.38 -0.39
C GLU A 140 -16.97 9.45 -1.27
N SER A 141 -15.69 9.30 -1.62
CA SER A 141 -14.89 10.33 -2.30
C SER A 141 -15.13 10.47 -3.81
N GLU A 142 -15.96 9.63 -4.42
CA GLU A 142 -16.26 9.64 -5.87
C GLU A 142 -15.00 9.72 -6.77
N ILE A 143 -13.87 9.17 -6.31
CA ILE A 143 -12.62 9.16 -7.07
C ILE A 143 -12.74 8.27 -8.31
N PRO A 144 -12.11 8.65 -9.44
CA PRO A 144 -12.18 7.90 -10.68
C PRO A 144 -11.26 6.67 -10.66
N VAL A 145 -11.61 5.67 -9.85
CA VAL A 145 -10.86 4.40 -9.76
C VAL A 145 -11.71 3.23 -10.21
N GLU A 146 -11.07 2.27 -10.89
CA GLU A 146 -11.74 1.07 -11.39
C GLU A 146 -11.96 0.02 -10.30
N ALA A 147 -11.07 0.01 -9.29
CA ALA A 147 -11.13 -0.94 -8.19
C ALA A 147 -10.49 -0.40 -6.91
N ILE A 148 -10.97 -0.90 -5.78
CA ILE A 148 -10.38 -0.72 -4.46
C ILE A 148 -10.15 -2.11 -3.88
N THR A 149 -8.90 -2.50 -3.73
CA THR A 149 -8.49 -3.81 -3.20
C THR A 149 -7.80 -3.63 -1.87
N VAL A 150 -8.39 -4.17 -0.82
CA VAL A 150 -7.86 -4.03 0.55
C VAL A 150 -7.67 -5.38 1.21
N MET A 151 -6.53 -5.56 1.86
CA MET A 151 -6.34 -6.64 2.80
C MET A 151 -6.69 -6.15 4.21
N VAL A 152 -7.63 -6.84 4.84
CA VAL A 152 -8.13 -6.51 6.16
C VAL A 152 -8.22 -7.75 7.04
N GLN A 153 -8.40 -7.58 8.35
CA GLN A 153 -8.66 -8.71 9.24
C GLN A 153 -9.96 -9.41 8.87
N LYS A 154 -10.00 -10.73 9.09
CA LYS A 154 -11.14 -11.58 8.77
C LYS A 154 -12.46 -11.07 9.35
N GLU A 155 -12.44 -10.62 10.59
CA GLU A 155 -13.61 -10.10 11.31
C GLU A 155 -14.12 -8.79 10.68
N ALA A 156 -13.22 -7.93 10.20
CA ALA A 156 -13.58 -6.72 9.47
C ALA A 156 -14.18 -7.07 8.10
N ALA A 157 -13.57 -8.01 7.36
CA ALA A 157 -14.10 -8.48 6.09
C ALA A 157 -15.51 -9.09 6.25
N GLN A 158 -15.72 -9.91 7.27
CA GLN A 158 -17.05 -10.50 7.55
C GLN A 158 -18.12 -9.44 7.79
N ARG A 159 -17.79 -8.36 8.52
CA ARG A 159 -18.72 -7.23 8.72
C ARG A 159 -19.02 -6.46 7.45
N LEU A 160 -18.00 -6.21 6.62
CA LEU A 160 -18.15 -5.50 5.35
C LEU A 160 -18.99 -6.29 4.33
N CYS A 161 -18.87 -7.63 4.36
CA CYS A 161 -19.60 -8.54 3.46
C CYS A 161 -20.92 -9.06 4.05
N ALA A 162 -21.28 -8.67 5.26
CA ALA A 162 -22.54 -9.11 5.87
C ALA A 162 -23.74 -8.59 5.05
N LYS A 163 -24.62 -9.51 4.66
CA LYS A 163 -25.91 -9.12 4.09
C LYS A 163 -26.77 -8.53 5.21
N MET A 164 -27.38 -7.39 4.96
CA MET A 164 -28.45 -6.84 5.78
C MET A 164 -29.66 -7.76 5.71
#